data_1c8a05f5e7856e7f7d85c18df833b825
#
_entry.id   1c8a05f5e7856e7f7d85c18df833b825
#
_cell.length_a   1.000
_cell.length_b   1.000
_cell.length_c   1.000
_cell.angle_alpha   90.00
_cell.angle_beta   90.00
_cell.angle_gamma   90.00
#
_symmetry.space_group_name_H-M   'P 1'
#
loop_
_entity.id
_entity.type
_entity.pdbx_description
1 polymer ?
#
loop_
_entity_poly.entity_id
_entity_poly.type
_entity_poly.pdbx_seq_one_letter_code
_entity_poly.pdbx_strand_id
1 'polypeptide(L)'
;MSNEQEKQDYVVDKKGIGEVKIASDVVAVIAGLAANEVDGVDSMAGNITNELIGMLGMKNLSKGVKVVMEEGTVRVDIAINVIYGYSIPKITKQVQEKVRQQIENMTGLIVPEVNVRVAGVNTAD
;
A
#
# COMPACT_ATOMS: atom_id res chain seq x y z
N MET A 1 9.47 -20.73 9.34
CA MET A 1 9.80 -20.42 8.74
C MET A 1 9.41 -19.26 8.07
N SER A 2 8.91 -19.18 7.17
CA SER A 2 8.68 -18.10 6.38
C SER A 2 7.79 -17.07 6.94
N ASN A 3 7.04 -17.37 7.91
CA ASN A 3 6.11 -16.42 8.43
C ASN A 3 6.75 -15.31 9.21
N GLU A 4 7.97 -15.49 9.57
CA GLU A 4 8.62 -14.47 10.35
C GLU A 4 8.78 -13.18 9.60
N GLN A 5 8.93 -13.25 8.28
CA GLN A 5 9.09 -12.04 7.52
C GLN A 5 7.82 -11.23 7.45
N GLU A 6 6.70 -11.91 7.48
CA GLU A 6 5.43 -11.21 7.39
C GLU A 6 5.11 -10.46 8.67
N LYS A 7 5.73 -10.87 9.76
CA LYS A 7 5.45 -10.25 11.03
C LYS A 7 6.59 -9.38 11.52
N GLN A 8 7.50 -9.06 10.60
CA GLN A 8 8.66 -8.29 10.99
C GLN A 8 8.25 -6.85 11.29
N ASP A 9 8.78 -6.33 12.38
CA ASP A 9 8.56 -4.96 12.78
C ASP A 9 9.80 -4.15 12.49
N TYR A 10 9.61 -2.87 12.24
CA TYR A 10 10.71 -1.98 11.90
C TYR A 10 10.72 -0.80 12.84
N VAL A 11 11.91 -0.42 13.26
CA VAL A 11 12.08 0.70 14.16
C VAL A 11 12.07 1.99 13.34
N VAL A 12 11.18 2.89 13.66
CA VAL A 12 11.07 4.17 12.97
C VAL A 12 11.49 5.33 13.84
N ASP A 13 11.61 5.13 15.14
CA ASP A 13 11.99 6.20 16.06
C ASP A 13 12.74 5.60 17.23
N LYS A 14 13.89 6.19 17.55
CA LYS A 14 14.70 5.72 18.63
C LYS A 14 15.12 6.90 19.46
N LYS A 15 14.19 7.54 20.08
CA LYS A 15 14.47 8.69 20.91
C LYS A 15 14.66 8.26 22.35
N GLY A 16 14.95 9.22 23.20
CA GLY A 16 15.34 8.93 24.56
C GLY A 16 14.35 8.15 25.38
N ILE A 17 13.06 8.22 25.10
CA ILE A 17 12.08 7.54 25.93
C ILE A 17 11.70 6.16 25.41
N GLY A 18 12.29 5.72 24.30
CA GLY A 18 12.00 4.40 23.81
C GLY A 18 12.01 4.31 22.31
N GLU A 19 11.50 3.19 21.79
CA GLU A 19 11.46 2.94 20.37
C GLU A 19 10.03 2.86 19.89
N VAL A 20 9.79 3.30 18.66
CA VAL A 20 8.51 3.09 18.00
C VAL A 20 8.75 2.12 16.85
N LYS A 21 8.03 1.01 16.86
CA LYS A 21 8.16 -0.01 15.83
C LYS A 21 6.85 -0.12 15.07
N ILE A 22 6.96 -0.26 13.76
CA ILE A 22 5.78 -0.40 12.90
C ILE A 22 5.91 -1.69 12.12
N ALA A 23 4.88 -2.52 12.19
CA ALA A 23 4.85 -3.77 11.46
C ALA A 23 4.72 -3.52 9.97
N SER A 24 5.34 -4.34 9.15
CA SER A 24 5.24 -4.17 7.71
C SER A 24 3.80 -4.30 7.21
N ASP A 25 2.98 -5.10 7.91
CA ASP A 25 1.57 -5.22 7.56
C ASP A 25 0.84 -3.89 7.64
N VAL A 26 1.20 -3.07 8.62
CA VAL A 26 0.56 -1.77 8.79
C VAL A 26 0.90 -0.88 7.60
N VAL A 27 2.16 -0.89 7.17
CA VAL A 27 2.56 -0.10 6.02
C VAL A 27 1.83 -0.56 4.77
N ALA A 28 1.67 -1.87 4.62
CA ALA A 28 0.97 -2.42 3.46
C ALA A 28 -0.49 -2.01 3.44
N VAL A 29 -1.14 -1.96 4.60
CA VAL A 29 -2.53 -1.51 4.68
C VAL A 29 -2.65 -0.04 4.31
N ILE A 30 -1.73 0.78 4.81
CA ILE A 30 -1.73 2.21 4.47
C ILE A 30 -1.60 2.39 2.96
N ALA A 31 -0.70 1.63 2.34
CA ALA A 31 -0.49 1.71 0.90
C ALA A 31 -1.75 1.30 0.14
N GLY A 32 -2.38 0.22 0.56
CA GLY A 32 -3.59 -0.26 -0.11
C GLY A 32 -4.74 0.72 -0.01
N LEU A 33 -4.93 1.30 1.17
CA LEU A 33 -5.98 2.30 1.34
C LEU A 33 -5.71 3.54 0.50
N ALA A 34 -4.48 4.00 0.49
CA ALA A 34 -4.12 5.19 -0.28
C ALA A 34 -4.35 4.97 -1.77
N ALA A 35 -3.95 3.81 -2.28
CA ALA A 35 -4.12 3.51 -3.69
C ALA A 35 -5.60 3.45 -4.06
N ASN A 36 -6.41 2.88 -3.18
CA ASN A 36 -7.83 2.72 -3.46
C ASN A 36 -8.58 4.05 -3.48
N GLU A 37 -7.98 5.11 -2.96
CA GLU A 37 -8.61 6.43 -2.98
C GLU A 37 -8.40 7.18 -4.29
N VAL A 38 -7.53 6.69 -5.15
CA VAL A 38 -7.23 7.37 -6.41
C VAL A 38 -8.33 7.10 -7.42
N ASP A 39 -8.82 8.16 -8.07
CA ASP A 39 -9.86 8.01 -9.09
C ASP A 39 -9.34 7.12 -10.23
N GLY A 40 -10.17 6.21 -10.65
CA GLY A 40 -9.80 5.28 -11.71
C GLY A 40 -9.28 3.95 -11.22
N VAL A 41 -8.95 3.85 -9.94
CA VAL A 41 -8.57 2.58 -9.35
C VAL A 41 -9.85 1.87 -8.95
N ASP A 42 -10.09 0.70 -9.54
CA ASP A 42 -11.31 -0.05 -9.25
C ASP A 42 -11.15 -0.82 -7.95
N SER A 43 -10.03 -1.50 -7.84
CA SER A 43 -9.78 -2.28 -6.63
C SER A 43 -8.33 -2.66 -6.64
N MET A 44 -7.88 -3.16 -5.50
CA MET A 44 -6.59 -3.79 -5.44
C MET A 44 -6.68 -5.14 -6.13
N ALA A 45 -5.57 -5.58 -6.72
CA ALA A 45 -5.55 -6.90 -7.33
C ALA A 45 -5.93 -7.91 -6.27
N GLY A 46 -6.82 -8.81 -6.60
CA GLY A 46 -7.37 -9.74 -5.64
C GLY A 46 -8.83 -9.49 -5.36
N ASN A 47 -9.41 -8.50 -6.06
CA ASN A 47 -10.85 -8.25 -6.01
C ASN A 47 -11.35 -7.84 -4.63
N ILE A 48 -10.62 -6.96 -3.98
CA ILE A 48 -11.06 -6.42 -2.71
C ILE A 48 -11.85 -5.15 -3.00
N THR A 49 -13.12 -5.12 -2.64
CA THR A 49 -13.94 -3.92 -2.80
C THR A 49 -14.05 -3.23 -1.46
N ASN A 50 -14.51 -1.99 -1.48
CA ASN A 50 -14.69 -1.24 -0.24
C ASN A 50 -15.67 -1.92 0.70
N GLU A 51 -16.69 -2.54 0.14
CA GLU A 51 -17.64 -3.24 0.96
C GLU A 51 -17.04 -4.47 1.63
N LEU A 52 -16.22 -5.18 0.89
CA LEU A 52 -15.58 -6.36 1.44
C LEU A 52 -14.54 -6.00 2.49
N ILE A 53 -13.91 -4.83 2.34
CA ILE A 53 -12.93 -4.40 3.33
C ILE A 53 -13.56 -4.36 4.72
N GLY A 54 -14.75 -3.81 4.83
CA GLY A 54 -15.40 -3.72 6.13
C GLY A 54 -15.77 -5.08 6.69
N MET A 55 -16.05 -6.04 5.82
CA MET A 55 -16.46 -7.36 6.27
C MET A 55 -15.28 -8.25 6.61
N LEU A 56 -14.22 -8.15 5.84
CA LEU A 56 -13.09 -9.06 5.96
C LEU A 56 -11.96 -8.55 6.83
N GLY A 57 -12.03 -7.28 7.20
CA GLY A 57 -11.04 -6.72 8.09
C GLY A 57 -9.85 -6.16 7.36
N MET A 58 -8.96 -5.57 8.15
CA MET A 58 -7.85 -4.81 7.59
C MET A 58 -6.81 -5.67 6.89
N LYS A 59 -6.74 -6.93 7.24
CA LYS A 59 -5.76 -7.79 6.62
C LYS A 59 -5.88 -7.87 5.12
N ASN A 60 -7.09 -7.79 4.61
CA ASN A 60 -7.31 -7.93 3.19
C ASN A 60 -6.97 -6.68 2.41
N LEU A 61 -6.73 -5.57 3.09
CA LEU A 61 -6.33 -4.36 2.41
C LEU A 61 -4.90 -4.42 1.89
N SER A 62 -4.11 -5.33 2.42
CA SER A 62 -2.72 -5.45 1.99
C SER A 62 -2.55 -6.44 0.84
N LYS A 63 -3.64 -7.05 0.36
CA LYS A 63 -3.52 -7.95 -0.75
C LYS A 63 -3.06 -7.19 -1.97
N GLY A 64 -2.08 -7.73 -2.69
CA GLY A 64 -1.52 -7.05 -3.84
C GLY A 64 -0.46 -6.03 -3.50
N VAL A 65 -0.12 -5.89 -2.22
CA VAL A 65 0.90 -4.94 -1.80
C VAL A 65 2.07 -5.72 -1.19
N LYS A 66 3.27 -5.39 -1.65
CA LYS A 66 4.47 -5.95 -1.08
C LYS A 66 5.35 -4.81 -0.58
N VAL A 67 5.82 -4.93 0.64
CA VAL A 67 6.61 -3.89 1.28
C VAL A 67 7.98 -4.45 1.63
N VAL A 68 9.03 -3.74 1.22
CA VAL A 68 10.39 -4.08 1.58
C VAL A 68 10.97 -2.91 2.35
N MET A 69 11.37 -3.17 3.59
CA MET A 69 11.87 -2.10 4.46
C MET A 69 13.32 -2.32 4.80
N GLU A 70 14.09 -1.24 4.77
CA GLU A 70 15.50 -1.27 5.11
C GLU A 70 15.89 0.05 5.75
N GLU A 71 16.31 -0.01 6.99
CA GLU A 71 16.89 1.16 7.66
C GLU A 71 16.13 2.46 7.45
N GLY A 72 14.86 2.44 7.75
CA GLY A 72 14.07 3.66 7.69
C GLY A 72 13.52 4.00 6.32
N THR A 73 13.82 3.20 5.31
CA THR A 73 13.26 3.42 3.98
C THR A 73 12.35 2.27 3.60
N VAL A 74 11.40 2.55 2.71
CA VAL A 74 10.40 1.58 2.31
C VAL A 74 10.27 1.56 0.79
N ARG A 75 10.35 0.38 0.20
CA ARG A 75 9.99 0.20 -1.19
C ARG A 75 8.65 -0.51 -1.22
N VAL A 76 7.74 -0.02 -2.02
CA VAL A 76 6.39 -0.59 -2.11
C VAL A 76 6.14 -1.06 -3.53
N ASP A 77 5.67 -2.29 -3.67
CA ASP A 77 5.21 -2.83 -4.96
C ASP A 77 3.72 -3.07 -4.80
N ILE A 78 2.93 -2.50 -5.70
CA ILE A 78 1.49 -2.57 -5.55
C ILE A 78 0.84 -2.92 -6.90
N ALA A 79 -0.13 -3.81 -6.87
CA ALA A 79 -0.86 -4.23 -8.06
C ALA A 79 -2.29 -3.75 -7.94
N ILE A 80 -2.78 -3.08 -8.98
CA ILE A 80 -4.12 -2.49 -8.97
C ILE A 80 -4.90 -2.91 -10.19
N ASN A 81 -6.21 -2.82 -10.10
CA ASN A 81 -7.10 -2.91 -11.24
C ASN A 81 -7.63 -1.52 -11.52
N VAL A 82 -7.72 -1.15 -12.78
CA VAL A 82 -8.19 0.19 -13.16
C VAL A 82 -9.52 0.10 -13.89
N ILE A 83 -10.21 1.22 -13.95
CA ILE A 83 -11.49 1.31 -14.63
C ILE A 83 -11.23 1.71 -16.08
N TYR A 84 -11.85 0.99 -17.00
CA TYR A 84 -11.71 1.28 -18.41
C TYR A 84 -12.12 2.72 -18.71
N GLY A 85 -11.33 3.39 -19.50
CA GLY A 85 -11.60 4.77 -19.87
C GLY A 85 -10.72 5.79 -19.17
N TYR A 86 -10.07 5.40 -18.07
CA TYR A 86 -9.15 6.29 -17.40
C TYR A 86 -7.75 6.15 -17.98
N SER A 87 -6.95 7.19 -17.86
CA SER A 87 -5.58 7.18 -18.35
C SER A 87 -4.69 6.40 -17.37
N ILE A 88 -4.12 5.31 -17.83
CA ILE A 88 -3.25 4.50 -16.98
C ILE A 88 -2.04 5.28 -16.49
N PRO A 89 -1.32 6.03 -17.36
CA PRO A 89 -0.18 6.80 -16.85
C PRO A 89 -0.57 7.80 -15.77
N LYS A 90 -1.75 8.41 -15.91
CA LYS A 90 -2.20 9.37 -14.94
C LYS A 90 -2.56 8.70 -13.62
N ILE A 91 -3.28 7.58 -13.68
CA ILE A 91 -3.64 6.84 -12.48
C ILE A 91 -2.39 6.38 -11.75
N THR A 92 -1.46 5.77 -12.45
CA THR A 92 -0.30 5.18 -11.81
C THR A 92 0.56 6.24 -11.14
N LYS A 93 0.68 7.40 -11.78
CA LYS A 93 1.43 8.49 -11.16
C LYS A 93 0.76 8.97 -9.88
N GLN A 94 -0.57 9.08 -9.90
CA GLN A 94 -1.30 9.51 -8.72
C GLN A 94 -1.22 8.48 -7.61
N VAL A 95 -1.24 7.21 -7.96
CA VAL A 95 -1.08 6.15 -6.97
C VAL A 95 0.29 6.24 -6.32
N GLN A 96 1.34 6.42 -7.12
CA GLN A 96 2.67 6.53 -6.58
C GLN A 96 2.78 7.68 -5.59
N GLU A 97 2.23 8.82 -5.94
CA GLU A 97 2.33 9.99 -5.07
C GLU A 97 1.48 9.85 -3.82
N LYS A 98 0.28 9.33 -3.97
CA LYS A 98 -0.61 9.18 -2.82
C LYS A 98 -0.08 8.16 -1.83
N VAL A 99 0.40 7.04 -2.33
CA VAL A 99 0.95 6.00 -1.47
C VAL A 99 2.18 6.53 -0.73
N ARG A 100 3.07 7.20 -1.44
CA ARG A 100 4.27 7.73 -0.80
C ARG A 100 3.92 8.74 0.28
N GLN A 101 3.03 9.68 -0.05
CA GLN A 101 2.66 10.72 0.90
C GLN A 101 2.03 10.14 2.15
N GLN A 102 1.11 9.20 1.99
CA GLN A 102 0.42 8.66 3.15
C GLN A 102 1.35 7.86 4.05
N ILE A 103 2.22 7.07 3.46
CA ILE A 103 3.15 6.31 4.28
C ILE A 103 4.08 7.27 5.03
N GLU A 104 4.63 8.25 4.32
CA GLU A 104 5.57 9.17 4.96
C GLU A 104 4.90 10.00 6.04
N ASN A 105 3.67 10.44 5.79
CA ASN A 105 2.97 11.25 6.77
C ASN A 105 2.57 10.47 8.00
N MET A 106 2.17 9.23 7.84
CA MET A 106 1.67 8.46 8.97
C MET A 106 2.76 7.74 9.73
N THR A 107 3.87 7.43 9.09
CA THR A 107 4.90 6.62 9.74
C THR A 107 6.22 7.34 9.94
N GLY A 108 6.46 8.39 9.18
CA GLY A 108 7.77 9.03 9.22
C GLY A 108 8.84 8.31 8.43
N LEU A 109 8.49 7.19 7.81
CA LEU A 109 9.45 6.46 6.98
C LEU A 109 9.62 7.20 5.66
N ILE A 110 10.74 6.95 4.99
CA ILE A 110 11.01 7.53 3.69
C ILE A 110 10.72 6.49 2.62
N VAL A 111 9.96 6.88 1.60
CA VAL A 111 9.54 5.96 0.55
C VAL A 111 10.16 6.39 -0.77
N PRO A 112 11.35 5.90 -1.08
CA PRO A 112 12.02 6.30 -2.32
C PRO A 112 11.43 5.69 -3.58
N GLU A 113 10.64 4.65 -3.43
CA GLU A 113 10.20 3.91 -4.60
C GLU A 113 8.84 3.28 -4.39
N VAL A 114 7.91 3.55 -5.30
CA VAL A 114 6.61 2.89 -5.33
C VAL A 114 6.43 2.36 -6.75
N ASN A 115 6.38 1.06 -6.89
CA ASN A 115 6.20 0.40 -8.17
C ASN A 115 4.75 -0.03 -8.32
N VAL A 116 4.10 0.38 -9.40
CA VAL A 116 2.70 0.09 -9.61
C VAL A 116 2.56 -0.82 -10.82
N ARG A 117 1.87 -1.94 -10.64
CA ARG A 117 1.55 -2.85 -11.73
C ARG A 117 0.06 -2.81 -11.96
N VAL A 118 -0.35 -2.62 -13.21
CA VAL A 118 -1.76 -2.66 -13.56
C VAL A 118 -2.08 -4.10 -13.91
N ALA A 119 -2.83 -4.76 -13.05
CA ALA A 119 -3.10 -6.18 -13.19
C ALA A 119 -4.34 -6.46 -14.03
N GLY A 120 -5.25 -5.52 -14.11
CA GLY A 120 -6.47 -5.73 -14.88
C GLY A 120 -7.20 -4.44 -15.15
N VAL A 121 -8.14 -4.51 -16.08
CA VAL A 121 -8.98 -3.37 -16.44
C VAL A 121 -10.43 -3.85 -16.38
N ASN A 122 -11.24 -3.14 -15.63
CA ASN A 122 -12.65 -3.49 -15.47
C ASN A 122 -13.53 -2.42 -16.06
N THR A 123 -14.70 -2.81 -16.53
CA THR A 123 -15.65 -1.82 -17.01
C THR A 123 -16.39 -1.23 -15.81
N ALA A 124 -16.88 -0.03 -16.01
CA ALA A 124 -17.46 0.71 -14.90
C ALA A 124 -18.89 0.32 -14.57
N ASP A 125 -19.50 -0.57 -15.27
CA ASP A 125 -20.83 -0.96 -14.88
C ASP A 125 -20.84 -2.28 -14.18
#